data_39b09d096caf9be92149d63f45199571
#
_entry.id   39b09d096caf9be92149d63f45199571
#
_cell.length_a   1.000
_cell.length_b   1.000
_cell.length_c   1.000
_cell.angle_alpha   90.00
_cell.angle_beta   90.00
_cell.angle_gamma   90.00
#
_symmetry.space_group_name_H-M   'P 1'
#
loop_
_entity.id
_entity.type
_entity.pdbx_description
1 polymer ?
#
loop_
_entity_poly.entity_id
_entity_poly.type
_entity_poly.pdbx_seq_one_letter_code
_entity_poly.pdbx_strand_id
1 'polypeptide(L)'
;EISGGSQSVNVEGKLVIPGMIDSHAHVFQHVSGRFGLDPDMAGVYSGVTTLVDQGGPSCMTFPAFRNFIAKPAKSRVLAFISIYVVGGLEGHYYPYLYAPDGVDVPATIKSARENSDLVKGIKAHAEIGGFERWGLDVLKLAVEAGEELDLPVYIHFGQLWGRPDKPKYEYDVDQ
;
A
#
# COMPACT_ATOMS: atom_id res chain seq x y z
N GLU A 1 -16.07 -35.53 8.32
CA GLU A 1 -15.08 -35.68 9.43
C GLU A 1 -13.69 -35.64 8.82
N ILE A 2 -12.88 -34.69 9.30
CA ILE A 2 -11.44 -34.63 8.96
C ILE A 2 -10.75 -35.43 10.07
N SER A 3 -10.36 -36.65 9.79
CA SER A 3 -9.58 -37.48 10.72
C SER A 3 -8.10 -37.20 10.53
N GLY A 4 -7.37 -36.98 11.63
CA GLY A 4 -5.90 -36.88 11.63
C GLY A 4 -5.31 -35.50 12.01
N GLY A 5 -6.09 -34.61 12.60
CA GLY A 5 -5.57 -33.37 13.17
C GLY A 5 -4.69 -33.63 14.40
N SER A 6 -3.53 -32.98 14.49
CA SER A 6 -2.64 -33.03 15.66
C SER A 6 -3.15 -32.21 16.85
N GLN A 7 -4.09 -31.31 16.62
CA GLN A 7 -4.73 -30.46 17.63
C GLN A 7 -6.23 -30.34 17.40
N SER A 8 -6.97 -30.29 18.50
CA SER A 8 -8.41 -30.02 18.50
C SER A 8 -8.70 -28.79 19.32
N VAL A 9 -9.49 -27.87 18.77
CA VAL A 9 -9.91 -26.63 19.44
C VAL A 9 -11.42 -26.68 19.62
N ASN A 10 -11.90 -26.58 20.87
CA ASN A 10 -13.33 -26.48 21.15
C ASN A 10 -13.81 -25.07 20.81
N VAL A 11 -14.72 -24.98 19.86
CA VAL A 11 -15.35 -23.74 19.40
C VAL A 11 -16.85 -23.68 19.68
N GLU A 12 -17.35 -24.48 20.64
CA GLU A 12 -18.75 -24.49 21.03
C GLU A 12 -19.24 -23.08 21.41
N GLY A 13 -20.36 -22.65 20.85
CA GLY A 13 -20.93 -21.32 21.04
C GLY A 13 -20.16 -20.17 20.36
N LYS A 14 -19.16 -20.47 19.52
CA LYS A 14 -18.40 -19.47 18.76
C LYS A 14 -18.65 -19.59 17.28
N LEU A 15 -18.56 -18.44 16.59
CA LEU A 15 -18.56 -18.40 15.13
C LEU A 15 -17.12 -18.60 14.63
N VAL A 16 -16.94 -19.58 13.75
CA VAL A 16 -15.67 -19.80 13.04
C VAL A 16 -15.78 -19.18 11.66
N ILE A 17 -14.91 -18.23 11.37
CA ILE A 17 -14.85 -17.51 10.10
C ILE A 17 -13.45 -17.63 9.49
N PRO A 18 -13.28 -17.42 8.17
CA PRO A 18 -11.96 -17.22 7.59
C PRO A 18 -11.25 -16.03 8.25
N GLY A 19 -9.92 -16.06 8.29
CA GLY A 19 -9.14 -14.92 8.76
C GLY A 19 -9.44 -13.66 7.94
N MET A 20 -9.58 -12.54 8.61
CA MET A 20 -9.87 -11.26 7.96
C MET A 20 -8.72 -10.82 7.04
N ILE A 21 -9.07 -10.06 6.01
CA ILE A 21 -8.12 -9.42 5.10
C ILE A 21 -8.27 -7.92 5.29
N ASP A 22 -7.18 -7.26 5.70
CA ASP A 22 -7.08 -5.80 5.68
C ASP A 22 -6.47 -5.37 4.34
N SER A 23 -7.30 -4.78 3.49
CA SER A 23 -6.90 -4.35 2.15
C SER A 23 -6.22 -2.98 2.12
N HIS A 24 -6.13 -2.28 3.26
CA HIS A 24 -5.49 -0.97 3.35
C HIS A 24 -4.73 -0.81 4.67
N ALA A 25 -3.57 -1.38 4.74
CA ALA A 25 -2.65 -1.22 5.86
C ALA A 25 -1.39 -0.47 5.43
N HIS A 26 -0.64 0.02 6.42
CA HIS A 26 0.70 0.53 6.25
C HIS A 26 1.60 -0.22 7.23
N VAL A 27 2.27 -1.26 6.73
CA VAL A 27 3.07 -2.19 7.54
C VAL A 27 4.55 -2.21 7.18
N PHE A 28 4.99 -1.30 6.30
CA PHE A 28 6.41 -1.11 6.03
C PHE A 28 7.07 -0.36 7.20
N GLN A 29 7.24 -1.08 8.30
CA GLN A 29 7.85 -0.56 9.52
C GLN A 29 9.28 -0.07 9.24
N HIS A 30 9.65 1.02 9.87
CA HIS A 30 10.99 1.61 9.81
C HIS A 30 11.43 2.19 8.45
N VAL A 31 10.57 2.21 7.44
CA VAL A 31 10.89 2.90 6.16
C VAL A 31 10.92 4.41 6.34
N SER A 32 10.12 4.91 7.26
CA SER A 32 10.14 6.29 7.71
C SER A 32 9.99 6.35 9.24
N GLY A 33 10.17 7.53 9.83
CA GLY A 33 10.04 7.69 11.27
C GLY A 33 8.61 7.76 11.81
N ARG A 34 7.59 7.76 10.94
CA ARG A 34 6.20 8.09 11.31
C ARG A 34 5.20 7.02 10.97
N PHE A 35 5.42 6.30 9.89
CA PHE A 35 4.49 5.32 9.35
C PHE A 35 5.07 3.91 9.44
N GLY A 36 4.18 2.94 9.31
CA GLY A 36 4.52 1.54 9.34
C GLY A 36 4.31 0.91 10.71
N LEU A 37 3.27 0.09 10.78
CA LEU A 37 2.97 -0.75 11.93
C LEU A 37 3.71 -2.08 11.81
N ASP A 38 3.92 -2.74 12.94
CA ASP A 38 4.33 -4.13 12.94
C ASP A 38 3.27 -5.00 12.26
N PRO A 39 3.63 -5.79 11.22
CA PRO A 39 2.65 -6.55 10.45
C PRO A 39 1.94 -7.63 11.28
N ASP A 40 2.57 -8.22 12.28
CA ASP A 40 1.93 -9.24 13.08
C ASP A 40 1.01 -8.64 14.15
N MET A 41 1.35 -7.46 14.68
CA MET A 41 0.47 -6.72 15.60
C MET A 41 -0.79 -6.24 14.89
N ALA A 42 -0.64 -5.69 13.69
CA ALA A 42 -1.78 -5.30 12.86
C ALA A 42 -2.51 -6.52 12.25
N GLY A 43 -1.82 -7.63 12.11
CA GLY A 43 -2.26 -8.85 11.46
C GLY A 43 -2.78 -9.92 12.42
N VAL A 44 -2.05 -11.03 12.53
CA VAL A 44 -2.53 -12.25 13.24
C VAL A 44 -2.86 -12.02 14.70
N TYR A 45 -2.24 -11.08 15.38
CA TYR A 45 -2.57 -10.74 16.77
C TYR A 45 -3.86 -9.92 16.93
N SER A 46 -4.39 -9.35 15.84
CA SER A 46 -5.68 -8.67 15.81
C SER A 46 -6.78 -9.42 15.06
N GLY A 47 -6.50 -10.66 14.63
CA GLY A 47 -7.46 -11.51 13.88
C GLY A 47 -7.44 -11.29 12.37
N VAL A 48 -6.53 -10.48 11.87
CA VAL A 48 -6.29 -10.27 10.43
C VAL A 48 -5.18 -11.21 9.98
N THR A 49 -5.45 -12.06 8.99
CA THR A 49 -4.46 -13.05 8.51
C THR A 49 -3.73 -12.60 7.25
N THR A 50 -4.29 -11.61 6.55
CA THR A 50 -3.68 -11.04 5.33
C THR A 50 -3.76 -9.51 5.39
N LEU A 51 -2.64 -8.86 5.17
CA LEU A 51 -2.49 -7.42 5.10
C LEU A 51 -2.04 -7.02 3.70
N VAL A 52 -2.60 -5.94 3.17
CA VAL A 52 -2.14 -5.33 1.92
C VAL A 52 -1.58 -3.96 2.24
N ASP A 53 -0.26 -3.82 2.16
CA ASP A 53 0.39 -2.52 2.33
C ASP A 53 0.09 -1.61 1.14
N GLN A 54 -0.45 -0.43 1.43
CA GLN A 54 -0.91 0.52 0.42
C GLN A 54 0.14 1.58 0.13
N GLY A 55 1.20 1.17 -0.58
CA GLY A 55 2.19 2.07 -1.15
C GLY A 55 3.34 2.43 -0.23
N GLY A 56 3.57 1.68 0.84
CA GLY A 56 4.81 1.78 1.59
C GLY A 56 6.03 1.43 0.72
N PRO A 57 6.06 0.24 0.09
CA PRO A 57 7.17 -0.14 -0.78
C PRO A 57 7.06 0.49 -2.17
N SER A 58 8.22 0.72 -2.77
CA SER A 58 8.42 1.25 -4.11
C SER A 58 9.45 0.43 -4.89
N CYS A 59 9.71 0.79 -6.14
CA CYS A 59 10.76 0.14 -6.92
C CYS A 59 12.14 0.15 -6.23
N MET A 60 12.48 1.22 -5.51
CA MET A 60 13.74 1.31 -4.77
C MET A 60 13.74 0.54 -3.44
N THR A 61 12.60 0.50 -2.76
CA THR A 61 12.53 0.01 -1.38
C THR A 61 11.95 -1.40 -1.27
N PHE A 62 11.47 -1.98 -2.37
CA PHE A 62 10.83 -3.29 -2.38
C PHE A 62 11.71 -4.43 -1.84
N PRO A 63 13.02 -4.48 -2.13
CA PRO A 63 13.89 -5.50 -1.54
C PRO A 63 13.91 -5.48 -0.02
N ALA A 64 13.89 -4.29 0.59
CA ALA A 64 13.83 -4.16 2.04
C ALA A 64 12.45 -4.59 2.59
N PHE A 65 11.37 -4.18 1.94
CA PHE A 65 10.02 -4.62 2.29
C PHE A 65 9.89 -6.14 2.24
N ARG A 66 10.34 -6.78 1.15
CA ARG A 66 10.31 -8.23 1.00
C ARG A 66 11.08 -8.94 2.11
N ASN A 67 12.34 -8.53 2.34
CA ASN A 67 13.24 -9.27 3.20
C ASN A 67 13.04 -9.01 4.70
N PHE A 68 12.63 -7.80 5.07
CA PHE A 68 12.56 -7.39 6.47
C PHE A 68 11.13 -7.25 7.00
N ILE A 69 10.13 -7.19 6.11
CA ILE A 69 8.73 -7.05 6.51
C ILE A 69 7.92 -8.29 6.11
N ALA A 70 7.79 -8.55 4.79
CA ALA A 70 6.88 -9.59 4.31
C ALA A 70 7.38 -11.00 4.66
N LYS A 71 8.66 -11.28 4.48
CA LYS A 71 9.22 -12.62 4.69
C LYS A 71 9.26 -13.07 6.16
N PRO A 72 9.63 -12.22 7.14
CA PRO A 72 9.66 -12.63 8.54
C PRO A 72 8.28 -12.62 9.22
N ALA A 73 7.27 -11.93 8.67
CA ALA A 73 5.95 -11.84 9.24
C ALA A 73 5.25 -13.21 9.31
N LYS A 74 4.48 -13.43 10.38
CA LYS A 74 3.55 -14.57 10.51
C LYS A 74 2.27 -14.32 9.72
N SER A 75 1.87 -13.05 9.64
CA SER A 75 0.77 -12.58 8.80
C SER A 75 1.17 -12.65 7.33
N ARG A 76 0.22 -12.96 6.45
CA ARG A 76 0.45 -12.84 5.03
C ARG A 76 0.48 -11.37 4.65
N VAL A 77 1.60 -10.89 4.12
CA VAL A 77 1.78 -9.49 3.71
C VAL A 77 1.88 -9.39 2.20
N LEU A 78 0.99 -8.62 1.61
CA LEU A 78 0.94 -8.27 0.19
C LEU A 78 1.15 -6.76 0.07
N ALA A 79 1.32 -6.23 -1.14
CA ALA A 79 1.48 -4.79 -1.36
C ALA A 79 0.87 -4.30 -2.67
N PHE A 80 0.38 -3.07 -2.63
CA PHE A 80 0.32 -2.19 -3.80
C PHE A 80 1.63 -1.40 -3.84
N ILE A 81 2.39 -1.53 -4.92
CA ILE A 81 3.67 -0.84 -5.04
C ILE A 81 3.44 0.64 -5.33
N SER A 82 4.14 1.51 -4.60
CA SER A 82 4.08 2.95 -4.85
C SER A 82 4.64 3.30 -6.22
N ILE A 83 3.97 4.18 -6.94
CA ILE A 83 4.48 4.74 -8.20
C ILE A 83 5.68 5.68 -7.98
N TYR A 84 5.80 6.25 -6.75
CA TYR A 84 6.92 7.11 -6.39
C TYR A 84 8.14 6.27 -5.99
N VAL A 85 9.30 6.62 -6.53
CA VAL A 85 10.54 5.82 -6.38
C VAL A 85 10.99 5.59 -4.93
N VAL A 86 10.64 6.48 -4.02
CA VAL A 86 10.97 6.38 -2.58
C VAL A 86 9.84 5.79 -1.72
N GLY A 87 8.67 5.48 -2.33
CA GLY A 87 7.45 5.12 -1.60
C GLY A 87 6.55 6.32 -1.33
N GLY A 88 5.31 6.08 -0.90
CA GLY A 88 4.26 7.10 -0.82
C GLY A 88 3.97 7.64 0.58
N LEU A 89 4.61 7.16 1.63
CA LEU A 89 4.14 7.42 3.00
C LEU A 89 4.47 8.82 3.54
N GLU A 90 5.58 9.44 3.13
CA GLU A 90 6.01 10.74 3.66
C GLU A 90 5.60 11.94 2.79
N GLY A 91 5.03 11.73 1.63
CA GLY A 91 4.62 12.80 0.72
C GLY A 91 3.58 13.75 1.30
N HIS A 92 2.79 13.30 2.30
CA HIS A 92 1.86 14.16 3.05
C HIS A 92 2.58 15.32 3.77
N TYR A 93 3.78 15.08 4.25
CA TYR A 93 4.60 16.08 4.92
C TYR A 93 5.60 16.76 3.99
N TYR A 94 6.02 16.02 2.96
CA TYR A 94 6.99 16.46 1.97
C TYR A 94 6.39 16.32 0.56
N PRO A 95 5.51 17.24 0.14
CA PRO A 95 4.75 17.13 -1.11
C PRO A 95 5.62 16.95 -2.36
N TYR A 96 6.86 17.39 -2.35
CA TYR A 96 7.79 17.19 -3.47
C TYR A 96 8.12 15.73 -3.74
N LEU A 97 7.91 14.84 -2.76
CA LEU A 97 8.03 13.40 -2.99
C LEU A 97 6.94 12.83 -3.90
N TYR A 98 5.87 13.60 -4.13
CA TYR A 98 4.78 13.25 -5.04
C TYR A 98 4.92 13.89 -6.43
N ALA A 99 6.06 14.55 -6.71
CA ALA A 99 6.32 15.15 -8.02
C ALA A 99 6.43 14.10 -9.13
N PRO A 100 6.05 14.42 -10.37
CA PRO A 100 6.24 13.53 -11.52
C PRO A 100 7.70 13.08 -11.71
N ASP A 101 8.65 13.96 -11.41
CA ASP A 101 10.09 13.66 -11.46
C ASP A 101 10.52 12.58 -10.43
N GLY A 102 9.68 12.33 -9.42
CA GLY A 102 9.86 11.25 -8.45
C GLY A 102 9.23 9.92 -8.89
N VAL A 103 8.81 9.80 -10.15
CA VAL A 103 8.18 8.60 -10.72
C VAL A 103 9.11 7.96 -11.75
N ASP A 104 9.29 6.64 -11.65
CA ASP A 104 9.99 5.83 -12.66
C ASP A 104 9.10 4.64 -13.03
N VAL A 105 8.30 4.81 -14.08
CA VAL A 105 7.35 3.78 -14.56
C VAL A 105 8.08 2.50 -14.97
N PRO A 106 9.14 2.52 -15.80
CA PRO A 106 9.88 1.31 -16.14
C PRO A 106 10.45 0.57 -14.94
N ALA A 107 11.03 1.27 -13.96
CA ALA A 107 11.58 0.65 -12.75
C ALA A 107 10.47 0.07 -11.86
N THR A 108 9.31 0.74 -11.78
CA THR A 108 8.14 0.25 -11.04
C THR A 108 7.58 -1.02 -11.68
N ILE A 109 7.41 -1.05 -13.01
CA ILE A 109 6.96 -2.23 -13.76
C ILE A 109 7.92 -3.40 -13.56
N LYS A 110 9.22 -3.16 -13.69
CA LYS A 110 10.25 -4.18 -13.46
C LYS A 110 10.15 -4.75 -12.05
N SER A 111 10.12 -3.89 -11.04
CA SER A 111 10.03 -4.31 -9.64
C SER A 111 8.74 -5.09 -9.35
N ALA A 112 7.61 -4.67 -9.91
CA ALA A 112 6.33 -5.36 -9.76
C ALA A 112 6.37 -6.77 -10.37
N ARG A 113 6.94 -6.93 -11.57
CA ARG A 113 7.10 -8.24 -12.24
C ARG A 113 8.00 -9.18 -11.45
N GLU A 114 9.15 -8.68 -10.96
CA GLU A 114 10.09 -9.45 -10.14
C GLU A 114 9.52 -9.88 -8.78
N ASN A 115 8.45 -9.20 -8.33
CA ASN A 115 7.80 -9.42 -7.04
C ASN A 115 6.30 -9.73 -7.19
N SER A 116 5.88 -10.35 -8.28
CA SER A 116 4.48 -10.63 -8.62
C SER A 116 3.73 -11.51 -7.61
N ASP A 117 4.44 -12.28 -6.81
CA ASP A 117 3.90 -13.04 -5.68
C ASP A 117 3.36 -12.12 -4.59
N LEU A 118 3.98 -10.96 -4.34
CA LEU A 118 3.58 -9.99 -3.32
C LEU A 118 2.82 -8.80 -3.87
N VAL A 119 3.18 -8.29 -5.05
CA VAL A 119 2.56 -7.11 -5.66
C VAL A 119 1.18 -7.46 -6.23
N LYS A 120 0.16 -6.66 -5.86
CA LYS A 120 -1.23 -6.85 -6.26
C LYS A 120 -1.85 -5.61 -6.89
N GLY A 121 -1.10 -4.54 -7.04
CA GLY A 121 -1.54 -3.30 -7.67
C GLY A 121 -0.52 -2.19 -7.57
N ILE A 122 -0.87 -1.06 -8.15
CA ILE A 122 -0.10 0.19 -8.12
C ILE A 122 -0.78 1.16 -7.16
N LYS A 123 0.01 1.87 -6.37
CA LYS A 123 -0.48 2.94 -5.48
C LYS A 123 -0.03 4.30 -5.95
N ALA A 124 -0.96 5.23 -6.05
CA ALA A 124 -0.72 6.65 -6.28
C ALA A 124 -1.50 7.52 -5.29
N HIS A 125 -1.21 8.81 -5.27
CA HIS A 125 -1.85 9.78 -4.40
C HIS A 125 -2.36 10.97 -5.22
N ALA A 126 -3.63 11.30 -5.04
CA ALA A 126 -4.31 12.43 -5.66
C ALA A 126 -4.77 13.47 -4.63
N GLU A 127 -4.11 13.52 -3.50
CA GLU A 127 -4.36 14.52 -2.48
C GLU A 127 -3.69 15.85 -2.83
N ILE A 128 -3.94 16.87 -2.02
CA ILE A 128 -3.46 18.25 -2.23
C ILE A 128 -1.97 18.34 -2.55
N GLY A 129 -1.14 17.54 -1.90
CA GLY A 129 0.30 17.53 -2.15
C GLY A 129 0.64 17.14 -3.59
N GLY A 130 -0.07 16.17 -4.15
CA GLY A 130 0.13 15.65 -5.51
C GLY A 130 -0.71 16.42 -6.55
N PHE A 131 -2.02 16.33 -6.46
CA PHE A 131 -2.94 16.85 -7.48
C PHE A 131 -2.89 18.37 -7.62
N GLU A 132 -2.84 19.10 -6.50
CA GLU A 132 -2.78 20.57 -6.52
C GLU A 132 -1.57 21.11 -7.29
N ARG A 133 -0.44 20.43 -7.19
CA ARG A 133 0.81 20.90 -7.77
C ARG A 133 1.05 20.41 -9.18
N TRP A 134 0.67 19.18 -9.46
CA TRP A 134 1.04 18.47 -10.70
C TRP A 134 -0.16 17.91 -11.45
N GLY A 135 -1.38 18.23 -11.01
CA GLY A 135 -2.61 17.78 -11.66
C GLY A 135 -2.67 16.27 -11.82
N LEU A 136 -3.08 15.82 -13.00
CA LEU A 136 -3.28 14.40 -13.30
C LEU A 136 -2.00 13.68 -13.78
N ASP A 137 -0.86 14.35 -13.88
CA ASP A 137 0.30 13.76 -14.54
C ASP A 137 0.82 12.50 -13.84
N VAL A 138 0.91 12.53 -12.51
CA VAL A 138 1.31 11.33 -11.74
C VAL A 138 0.27 10.21 -11.85
N LEU A 139 -1.02 10.56 -11.90
CA LEU A 139 -2.09 9.56 -12.03
C LEU A 139 -2.06 8.87 -13.39
N LYS A 140 -1.76 9.61 -14.46
CA LYS A 140 -1.57 9.03 -15.80
C LYS A 140 -0.40 8.04 -15.82
N LEU A 141 0.72 8.39 -15.19
CA LEU A 141 1.88 7.50 -15.07
C LEU A 141 1.54 6.23 -14.24
N ALA A 142 0.73 6.38 -13.19
CA ALA A 142 0.29 5.23 -12.41
C ALA A 142 -0.66 4.31 -13.20
N VAL A 143 -1.56 4.90 -14.01
CA VAL A 143 -2.46 4.14 -14.90
C VAL A 143 -1.65 3.42 -15.97
N GLU A 144 -0.68 4.09 -16.60
CA GLU A 144 0.24 3.47 -17.57
C GLU A 144 0.91 2.22 -16.99
N ALA A 145 1.45 2.31 -15.77
CA ALA A 145 2.05 1.17 -15.09
C ALA A 145 1.03 0.05 -14.79
N GLY A 146 -0.18 0.42 -14.39
CA GLY A 146 -1.27 -0.53 -14.11
C GLY A 146 -1.72 -1.28 -15.34
N GLU A 147 -1.92 -0.59 -16.46
CA GLU A 147 -2.31 -1.18 -17.74
C GLU A 147 -1.24 -2.13 -18.28
N GLU A 148 0.04 -1.73 -18.24
CA GLU A 148 1.15 -2.58 -18.69
C GLU A 148 1.32 -3.88 -17.87
N LEU A 149 0.88 -3.83 -16.60
CA LEU A 149 0.97 -4.97 -15.67
C LEU A 149 -0.32 -5.78 -15.56
N ASP A 150 -1.42 -5.30 -16.14
CA ASP A 150 -2.78 -5.83 -15.89
C ASP A 150 -3.10 -5.87 -14.37
N LEU A 151 -2.77 -4.77 -13.68
CA LEU A 151 -2.97 -4.61 -12.23
C LEU A 151 -3.83 -3.39 -11.92
N PRO A 152 -4.65 -3.46 -10.86
CA PRO A 152 -5.44 -2.32 -10.42
C PRO A 152 -4.57 -1.18 -9.91
N VAL A 153 -5.04 0.05 -10.14
CA VAL A 153 -4.46 1.26 -9.55
C VAL A 153 -5.34 1.70 -8.38
N TYR A 154 -4.73 1.82 -7.21
CA TYR A 154 -5.38 2.36 -6.02
C TYR A 154 -4.90 3.78 -5.77
N ILE A 155 -5.84 4.71 -5.67
CA ILE A 155 -5.53 6.13 -5.53
C ILE A 155 -6.00 6.60 -4.16
N HIS A 156 -5.09 7.22 -3.39
CA HIS A 156 -5.49 8.01 -2.23
C HIS A 156 -6.19 9.28 -2.70
N PHE A 157 -7.41 9.49 -2.26
CA PHE A 157 -8.25 10.61 -2.65
C PHE A 157 -8.74 11.38 -1.42
N GLY A 158 -8.74 12.71 -1.49
CA GLY A 158 -9.17 13.58 -0.41
C GLY A 158 -8.03 14.14 0.46
N GLN A 159 -8.41 14.93 1.46
CA GLN A 159 -7.48 15.53 2.42
C GLN A 159 -7.39 14.68 3.68
N LEU A 160 -6.22 14.15 3.99
CA LEU A 160 -5.95 13.52 5.28
C LEU A 160 -5.84 14.56 6.41
N TRP A 161 -5.38 15.76 6.09
CA TRP A 161 -5.09 16.79 7.07
C TRP A 161 -5.76 18.11 6.69
N GLY A 162 -6.65 18.58 7.52
CA GLY A 162 -7.13 19.96 7.41
C GLY A 162 -5.98 20.92 7.66
N ARG A 163 -5.57 21.66 6.64
CA ARG A 163 -4.68 22.82 6.79
C ARG A 163 -5.51 24.07 6.82
N PRO A 164 -5.59 24.77 7.98
CA PRO A 164 -6.41 25.98 8.12
C PRO A 164 -5.99 27.12 7.19
N ASP A 165 -4.74 27.07 6.72
CA ASP A 165 -4.07 28.08 5.91
C ASP A 165 -4.09 27.83 4.40
N LYS A 166 -4.72 26.72 3.96
CA LYS A 166 -4.84 26.39 2.54
C LYS A 166 -6.28 26.37 2.05
N PRO A 167 -6.52 26.86 0.83
CA PRO A 167 -7.84 26.82 0.25
C PRO A 167 -8.37 25.38 0.18
N LYS A 168 -9.66 25.21 0.46
CA LYS A 168 -10.33 23.95 0.17
C LYS A 168 -10.39 23.80 -1.34
N TYR A 169 -9.83 22.70 -1.84
CA TYR A 169 -10.01 22.35 -3.25
C TYR A 169 -11.35 21.67 -3.40
N GLU A 170 -12.18 22.25 -4.23
CA GLU A 170 -13.33 21.53 -4.79
C GLU A 170 -12.75 20.67 -5.91
N TYR A 171 -12.69 19.36 -5.67
CA TYR A 171 -12.42 18.41 -6.74
C TYR A 171 -13.67 18.30 -7.59
N ASP A 172 -13.54 18.57 -8.86
CA ASP A 172 -14.51 18.12 -9.84
C ASP A 172 -14.29 16.62 -10.04
N VAL A 173 -15.15 15.80 -9.43
CA VAL A 173 -15.06 14.34 -9.53
C VAL A 173 -15.40 13.80 -10.93
N ASP A 174 -15.85 14.68 -11.84
CA ASP A 174 -16.18 14.34 -13.21
C ASP A 174 -14.97 14.52 -14.17
N GLN A 175 -13.80 14.91 -13.66
CA GLN A 175 -12.53 14.92 -14.37
C GLN A 175 -11.69 13.71 -14.00
#